data_49fad06a6985ba3eca57831e0af28ae4
#
_entry.id   49fad06a6985ba3eca57831e0af28ae4
#
_cell.length_a   1.000
_cell.length_b   1.000
_cell.length_c   1.000
_cell.angle_alpha   90.00
_cell.angle_beta   90.00
_cell.angle_gamma   90.00
#
_symmetry.space_group_name_H-M   'P 1'
#
loop_
_entity.id
_entity.type
_entity.pdbx_description
1 polymer ?
#
loop_
_entity_poly.entity_id
_entity_poly.type
_entity_poly.pdbx_seq_one_letter_code
_entity_poly.pdbx_strand_id
1 'polypeptide(L)'
;MEHYHQSSYRRSGRHKQKPASEWPHILLFYILPFLVFNAIVFYLVTAKPKFELTVEDTSDYQTTTATLTMKSWLPTKSIVMELDGENLELTKGKKRTYTTTLHRNGSLQAIVTNFNGMPEDNIKYVNILDDTPPTFSASYVEDGVLTVTLTDSQAGINYDSVYALNSTGERVLPLVTNRDLNTFSFTMDSAGLRIFVQDMAGNEAQGSFTSHKENG
;
A
#
# COMPACT_ATOMS: atom_id res chain seq x y z
N MET A 1 17.97 -87.26 -76.78
CA MET A 1 18.15 -85.86 -76.52
C MET A 1 17.29 -85.48 -75.29
N GLU A 2 17.95 -85.48 -74.16
CA GLU A 2 17.24 -85.17 -72.85
C GLU A 2 17.33 -83.69 -72.53
N HIS A 3 16.23 -83.12 -72.34
CA HIS A 3 16.15 -81.73 -71.84
C HIS A 3 16.06 -81.76 -70.34
N TYR A 4 17.09 -81.27 -69.67
CA TYR A 4 17.08 -80.97 -68.24
C TYR A 4 16.35 -79.67 -67.98
N HIS A 5 15.23 -79.74 -67.23
CA HIS A 5 14.60 -78.63 -66.63
C HIS A 5 15.28 -78.26 -65.33
N GLN A 6 16.00 -77.11 -65.30
CA GLN A 6 16.52 -76.52 -64.08
C GLN A 6 15.39 -75.72 -63.38
N SER A 7 14.90 -76.23 -62.26
CA SER A 7 13.99 -75.48 -61.38
C SER A 7 14.80 -74.58 -60.49
N SER A 8 14.61 -73.25 -60.68
CA SER A 8 15.18 -72.20 -59.81
C SER A 8 14.41 -72.10 -58.53
N TYR A 9 14.94 -72.57 -57.42
CA TYR A 9 14.41 -72.31 -56.08
C TYR A 9 14.62 -70.84 -55.72
N ARG A 10 13.56 -70.00 -55.77
CA ARG A 10 13.53 -68.69 -55.19
C ARG A 10 13.51 -68.81 -53.66
N ARG A 11 14.65 -68.57 -52.98
CA ARG A 11 14.79 -68.40 -51.55
C ARG A 11 14.01 -67.09 -51.18
N SER A 12 12.83 -67.23 -50.62
CA SER A 12 12.09 -66.14 -49.95
C SER A 12 12.91 -65.72 -48.74
N GLY A 13 13.58 -64.56 -48.85
CA GLY A 13 14.23 -63.94 -47.72
C GLY A 13 13.19 -63.48 -46.71
N ARG A 14 13.04 -64.21 -45.62
CA ARG A 14 12.29 -63.74 -44.42
C ARG A 14 13.00 -62.51 -43.89
N HIS A 15 12.52 -61.31 -44.18
CA HIS A 15 12.87 -60.11 -43.45
C HIS A 15 12.52 -60.35 -41.98
N LYS A 16 13.53 -60.57 -41.12
CA LYS A 16 13.39 -60.48 -39.67
C LYS A 16 13.03 -59.04 -39.37
N GLN A 17 11.74 -58.74 -39.10
CA GLN A 17 11.33 -57.48 -38.49
C GLN A 17 12.12 -57.35 -37.18
N LYS A 18 12.92 -56.28 -37.08
CA LYS A 18 13.56 -55.91 -35.81
C LYS A 18 12.43 -55.70 -34.81
N PRO A 19 12.51 -56.26 -33.57
CA PRO A 19 11.48 -55.99 -32.57
C PRO A 19 11.37 -54.49 -32.40
N ALA A 20 10.13 -53.99 -32.47
CA ALA A 20 9.87 -52.58 -32.20
C ALA A 20 10.47 -52.25 -30.83
N SER A 21 11.29 -51.20 -30.78
CA SER A 21 11.94 -50.77 -29.53
C SER A 21 10.87 -50.49 -28.49
N GLU A 22 10.86 -51.17 -27.36
CA GLU A 22 9.92 -50.97 -26.27
C GLU A 22 10.20 -49.64 -25.50
N TRP A 23 11.34 -49.01 -25.77
CA TRP A 23 11.75 -47.74 -25.15
C TRP A 23 10.72 -46.60 -25.22
N PRO A 24 10.00 -46.38 -26.34
CA PRO A 24 8.97 -45.33 -26.39
C PRO A 24 7.81 -45.57 -25.43
N HIS A 25 7.42 -46.82 -25.23
CA HIS A 25 6.37 -47.18 -24.28
C HIS A 25 6.80 -46.99 -22.83
N ILE A 26 8.03 -47.39 -22.48
CA ILE A 26 8.60 -47.20 -21.16
C ILE A 26 8.73 -45.72 -20.86
N LEU A 27 9.22 -44.93 -21.80
CA LEU A 27 9.36 -43.50 -21.64
C LEU A 27 8.00 -42.80 -21.44
N LEU A 28 6.99 -43.14 -22.25
CA LEU A 28 5.66 -42.49 -22.22
C LEU A 28 4.84 -42.91 -21.00
N PHE A 29 4.84 -44.18 -20.61
CA PHE A 29 3.91 -44.70 -19.59
C PHE A 29 4.53 -44.80 -18.18
N TYR A 30 5.85 -44.76 -18.04
CA TYR A 30 6.52 -44.87 -16.75
C TYR A 30 7.36 -43.64 -16.42
N ILE A 31 8.27 -43.25 -17.30
CA ILE A 31 9.22 -42.17 -17.03
C ILE A 31 8.50 -40.82 -17.05
N LEU A 32 7.72 -40.54 -18.08
CA LEU A 32 7.01 -39.27 -18.21
C LEU A 32 6.01 -39.01 -17.07
N PRO A 33 5.09 -39.94 -16.71
CA PRO A 33 4.21 -39.75 -15.57
C PRO A 33 4.96 -39.58 -14.25
N PHE A 34 6.05 -40.31 -14.04
CA PHE A 34 6.89 -40.15 -12.86
C PHE A 34 7.50 -38.74 -12.79
N LEU A 35 8.06 -38.23 -13.89
CA LEU A 35 8.63 -36.89 -13.92
C LEU A 35 7.56 -35.80 -13.70
N VAL A 36 6.39 -35.94 -14.34
CA VAL A 36 5.27 -35.01 -14.17
C VAL A 36 4.77 -35.01 -12.72
N PHE A 37 4.62 -36.17 -12.10
CA PHE A 37 4.22 -36.28 -10.71
C PHE A 37 5.22 -35.60 -9.79
N ASN A 38 6.52 -35.88 -9.96
CA ASN A 38 7.56 -35.25 -9.15
C ASN A 38 7.63 -33.73 -9.37
N ALA A 39 7.43 -33.25 -10.61
CA ALA A 39 7.35 -31.81 -10.90
C ALA A 39 6.17 -31.14 -10.20
N ILE A 40 4.99 -31.79 -10.17
CA ILE A 40 3.82 -31.29 -9.44
C ILE A 40 4.11 -31.24 -7.93
N VAL A 41 4.64 -32.32 -7.36
CA VAL A 41 4.99 -32.38 -5.94
C VAL A 41 6.02 -31.28 -5.60
N PHE A 42 7.06 -31.15 -6.40
CA PHE A 42 8.07 -30.11 -6.23
C PHE A 42 7.43 -28.71 -6.25
N TYR A 43 6.57 -28.45 -7.25
CA TYR A 43 5.84 -27.17 -7.32
C TYR A 43 4.99 -26.93 -6.07
N LEU A 44 4.20 -27.92 -5.63
CA LEU A 44 3.35 -27.79 -4.45
C LEU A 44 4.13 -27.50 -3.17
N VAL A 45 5.32 -28.08 -3.03
CA VAL A 45 6.18 -27.89 -1.84
C VAL A 45 6.92 -26.56 -1.87
N THR A 46 7.30 -26.07 -3.05
CA THR A 46 8.15 -24.88 -3.19
C THR A 46 7.43 -23.61 -3.59
N ALA A 47 6.16 -23.71 -4.01
CA ALA A 47 5.41 -22.56 -4.52
C ALA A 47 5.16 -21.50 -3.44
N LYS A 48 5.64 -20.30 -3.70
CA LYS A 48 5.37 -19.11 -2.90
C LYS A 48 4.01 -18.50 -3.23
N PRO A 49 3.36 -17.80 -2.28
CA PRO A 49 2.14 -17.06 -2.56
C PRO A 49 2.41 -15.91 -3.53
N LYS A 50 1.40 -15.60 -4.36
CA LYS A 50 1.41 -14.40 -5.19
C LYS A 50 0.23 -13.54 -4.78
N PHE A 51 0.49 -12.30 -4.45
CA PHE A 51 -0.51 -11.31 -4.05
C PHE A 51 -0.11 -9.92 -4.53
N GLU A 52 -1.07 -9.02 -4.51
CA GLU A 52 -0.91 -7.61 -4.83
C GLU A 52 -1.34 -6.79 -3.62
N LEU A 53 -0.52 -5.84 -3.23
CA LEU A 53 -0.80 -4.88 -2.16
C LEU A 53 -1.01 -3.51 -2.78
N THR A 54 -2.19 -2.93 -2.57
CA THR A 54 -2.55 -1.60 -3.04
C THR A 54 -2.98 -0.74 -1.87
N VAL A 55 -2.70 0.55 -1.95
CA VAL A 55 -3.20 1.59 -1.05
C VAL A 55 -3.98 2.56 -1.91
N GLU A 56 -5.22 2.83 -1.53
CA GLU A 56 -6.10 3.76 -2.23
C GLU A 56 -5.69 5.21 -1.92
N ASP A 57 -6.03 6.13 -2.83
CA ASP A 57 -5.86 7.56 -2.55
C ASP A 57 -6.83 8.00 -1.45
N THR A 58 -6.43 8.98 -0.65
CA THR A 58 -7.27 9.53 0.40
C THR A 58 -8.16 10.64 -0.14
N SER A 59 -9.37 10.80 0.41
CA SER A 59 -10.28 11.91 0.11
C SER A 59 -10.36 12.94 1.25
N ASP A 60 -9.95 12.56 2.44
CA ASP A 60 -10.04 13.35 3.67
C ASP A 60 -8.67 13.63 4.32
N TYR A 61 -7.61 13.09 3.73
CA TYR A 61 -6.23 13.13 4.27
C TYR A 61 -6.06 12.51 5.68
N GLN A 62 -7.13 11.97 6.27
CA GLN A 62 -7.11 11.34 7.61
C GLN A 62 -7.02 9.83 7.55
N THR A 63 -7.62 9.23 6.53
CA THR A 63 -7.70 7.79 6.39
C THR A 63 -7.47 7.33 4.96
N THR A 64 -6.95 6.11 4.82
CA THR A 64 -6.89 5.40 3.53
C THR A 64 -7.12 3.91 3.72
N THR A 65 -7.49 3.22 2.65
CA THR A 65 -7.70 1.78 2.65
C THR A 65 -6.54 1.06 1.99
N ALA A 66 -5.93 0.13 2.71
CA ALA A 66 -5.00 -0.83 2.13
C ALA A 66 -5.73 -2.12 1.76
N THR A 67 -5.48 -2.61 0.55
CA THR A 67 -6.11 -3.81 0.00
C THR A 67 -5.04 -4.81 -0.44
N LEU A 68 -5.12 -6.03 0.11
CA LEU A 68 -4.33 -7.17 -0.30
C LEU A 68 -5.21 -8.11 -1.13
N THR A 69 -4.83 -8.36 -2.38
CA THR A 69 -5.53 -9.24 -3.30
C THR A 69 -4.70 -10.48 -3.62
N MET A 70 -5.21 -11.65 -3.27
CA MET A 70 -4.54 -12.92 -3.58
C MET A 70 -4.65 -13.25 -5.06
N LYS A 71 -3.50 -13.48 -5.71
CA LYS A 71 -3.40 -13.88 -7.13
C LYS A 71 -3.10 -15.38 -7.29
N SER A 72 -2.50 -16.02 -6.30
CA SER A 72 -2.24 -17.46 -6.34
C SER A 72 -3.51 -18.26 -6.06
N TRP A 73 -3.63 -19.42 -6.71
CA TRP A 73 -4.76 -20.36 -6.51
C TRP A 73 -4.56 -21.26 -5.29
N LEU A 74 -3.34 -21.41 -4.81
CA LEU A 74 -3.01 -22.26 -3.67
C LEU A 74 -3.68 -21.75 -2.38
N PRO A 75 -4.07 -22.65 -1.48
CA PRO A 75 -4.59 -22.28 -0.17
C PRO A 75 -3.57 -21.50 0.65
N THR A 76 -4.02 -20.50 1.38
CA THR A 76 -3.21 -19.67 2.25
C THR A 76 -3.34 -20.14 3.70
N LYS A 77 -2.23 -20.26 4.42
CA LYS A 77 -2.18 -20.63 5.84
C LYS A 77 -2.43 -19.41 6.73
N SER A 78 -1.74 -18.29 6.43
CA SER A 78 -1.88 -17.05 7.19
C SER A 78 -1.65 -15.82 6.30
N ILE A 79 -2.29 -14.71 6.66
CA ILE A 79 -2.10 -13.39 6.10
C ILE A 79 -1.95 -12.45 7.28
N VAL A 80 -0.88 -11.69 7.31
CA VAL A 80 -0.59 -10.66 8.31
C VAL A 80 -0.27 -9.38 7.57
N MET A 81 -0.82 -8.26 8.02
CA MET A 81 -0.43 -6.93 7.58
C MET A 81 -0.02 -6.12 8.80
N GLU A 82 1.09 -5.40 8.68
CA GLU A 82 1.69 -4.61 9.75
C GLU A 82 1.99 -3.20 9.22
N LEU A 83 1.76 -2.19 10.05
CA LEU A 83 2.20 -0.83 9.81
C LEU A 83 3.25 -0.48 10.86
N ASP A 84 4.48 -0.23 10.42
CA ASP A 84 5.65 0.01 11.30
C ASP A 84 5.83 -1.06 12.38
N GLY A 85 5.53 -2.35 12.03
CA GLY A 85 5.64 -3.49 12.94
C GLY A 85 4.43 -3.70 13.86
N GLU A 86 3.38 -2.89 13.77
CA GLU A 86 2.11 -3.11 14.48
C GLU A 86 1.12 -3.87 13.61
N ASN A 87 0.59 -4.98 14.15
CA ASN A 87 -0.39 -5.79 13.45
C ASN A 87 -1.70 -5.04 13.21
N LEU A 88 -2.20 -5.12 11.98
CA LEU A 88 -3.46 -4.52 11.56
C LEU A 88 -4.60 -5.56 11.55
N GLU A 89 -5.80 -5.13 11.93
CA GLU A 89 -6.99 -5.94 11.79
C GLU A 89 -7.43 -6.00 10.32
N LEU A 90 -7.65 -7.22 9.82
CA LEU A 90 -8.00 -7.46 8.42
C LEU A 90 -9.47 -7.83 8.28
N THR A 91 -10.17 -7.13 7.42
CA THR A 91 -11.53 -7.48 6.98
C THR A 91 -11.46 -8.29 5.70
N LYS A 92 -12.03 -9.50 5.73
CA LYS A 92 -12.08 -10.36 4.55
C LYS A 92 -13.21 -9.94 3.61
N GLY A 93 -12.83 -9.54 2.40
CA GLY A 93 -13.74 -9.19 1.31
C GLY A 93 -14.07 -10.36 0.38
N LYS A 94 -14.70 -10.03 -0.76
CA LYS A 94 -14.99 -10.97 -1.86
C LYS A 94 -13.71 -11.26 -2.66
N LYS A 95 -13.72 -12.36 -3.45
CA LYS A 95 -12.63 -12.72 -4.39
C LYS A 95 -11.24 -12.81 -3.73
N ARG A 96 -11.15 -13.27 -2.48
CA ARG A 96 -9.89 -13.43 -1.73
C ARG A 96 -9.14 -12.09 -1.56
N THR A 97 -9.88 -11.01 -1.32
CA THR A 97 -9.34 -9.72 -0.92
C THR A 97 -9.39 -9.56 0.60
N TYR A 98 -8.44 -8.81 1.14
CA TYR A 98 -8.35 -8.47 2.55
C TYR A 98 -8.06 -6.98 2.63
N THR A 99 -8.83 -6.25 3.42
CA THR A 99 -8.74 -4.81 3.56
C THR A 99 -8.50 -4.39 4.99
N THR A 100 -7.80 -3.29 5.17
CA THR A 100 -7.64 -2.60 6.45
C THR A 100 -7.64 -1.10 6.24
N THR A 101 -8.06 -0.34 7.23
CA THR A 101 -8.02 1.13 7.22
C THR A 101 -6.75 1.58 7.92
N LEU A 102 -6.04 2.50 7.30
CA LEU A 102 -4.84 3.14 7.84
C LEU A 102 -5.18 4.55 8.29
N HIS A 103 -4.69 4.94 9.47
CA HIS A 103 -4.91 6.24 10.11
C HIS A 103 -3.60 7.03 10.30
N ARG A 104 -2.49 6.53 9.79
CA ARG A 104 -1.18 7.19 9.85
C ARG A 104 -0.32 6.75 8.67
N ASN A 105 0.65 7.58 8.33
CA ASN A 105 1.71 7.23 7.40
C ASN A 105 2.65 6.19 8.01
N GLY A 106 3.39 5.48 7.18
CA GLY A 106 4.36 4.48 7.66
C GLY A 106 4.72 3.42 6.63
N SER A 107 5.49 2.44 7.06
CA SER A 107 5.87 1.28 6.25
C SER A 107 4.86 0.16 6.43
N LEU A 108 4.01 -0.04 5.42
CA LEU A 108 3.03 -1.11 5.36
C LEU A 108 3.67 -2.38 4.82
N GLN A 109 3.77 -3.41 5.64
CA GLN A 109 4.25 -4.74 5.26
C GLN A 109 3.10 -5.74 5.23
N ALA A 110 3.01 -6.52 4.17
CA ALA A 110 2.09 -7.66 4.07
C ALA A 110 2.90 -8.95 3.97
N ILE A 111 2.61 -9.91 4.85
CA ILE A 111 3.26 -11.22 4.91
C ILE A 111 2.19 -12.27 4.67
N VAL A 112 2.36 -13.06 3.62
CA VAL A 112 1.44 -14.14 3.27
C VAL A 112 2.21 -15.47 3.33
N THR A 113 1.63 -16.47 3.98
CA THR A 113 2.21 -17.81 4.06
C THR A 113 1.24 -18.80 3.41
N ASN A 114 1.73 -19.59 2.46
CA ASN A 114 0.96 -20.65 1.84
C ASN A 114 0.80 -21.88 2.77
N PHE A 115 -0.07 -22.82 2.39
CA PHE A 115 -0.28 -24.09 3.12
C PHE A 115 0.99 -24.93 3.28
N ASN A 116 1.94 -24.80 2.35
CA ASN A 116 3.25 -25.47 2.35
C ASN A 116 4.27 -24.82 3.30
N GLY A 117 3.89 -23.73 4.00
CA GLY A 117 4.78 -23.00 4.90
C GLY A 117 5.70 -21.98 4.21
N MET A 118 5.64 -21.84 2.88
CA MET A 118 6.44 -20.84 2.15
C MET A 118 5.87 -19.44 2.32
N PRO A 119 6.63 -18.51 2.90
CA PRO A 119 6.22 -17.12 3.03
C PRO A 119 6.61 -16.30 1.80
N GLU A 120 5.90 -15.20 1.60
CA GLU A 120 6.26 -14.08 0.73
C GLU A 120 5.83 -12.80 1.41
N ASP A 121 6.63 -11.75 1.30
CA ASP A 121 6.32 -10.44 1.84
C ASP A 121 6.39 -9.35 0.78
N ASN A 122 5.70 -8.24 1.05
CA ASN A 122 5.72 -7.04 0.24
C ASN A 122 5.63 -5.83 1.16
N ILE A 123 6.46 -4.83 0.91
CA ILE A 123 6.48 -3.58 1.68
C ILE A 123 6.09 -2.43 0.77
N LYS A 124 5.20 -1.57 1.27
CA LYS A 124 4.77 -0.35 0.60
C LYS A 124 4.81 0.82 1.58
N TYR A 125 5.46 1.92 1.19
CA TYR A 125 5.45 3.13 2.00
C TYR A 125 4.16 3.91 1.76
N VAL A 126 3.48 4.25 2.84
CA VAL A 126 2.29 5.08 2.88
C VAL A 126 2.70 6.47 3.34
N ASN A 127 2.45 7.49 2.51
CA ASN A 127 2.80 8.89 2.77
C ASN A 127 1.77 9.85 2.18
N ILE A 128 0.50 9.42 2.15
CA ILE A 128 -0.59 10.15 1.51
C ILE A 128 -1.53 10.81 2.52
N LEU A 129 -1.40 10.45 3.81
CA LEU A 129 -2.15 11.08 4.90
C LEU A 129 -1.43 12.34 5.35
N ASP A 130 -2.19 13.33 5.81
CA ASP A 130 -1.62 14.54 6.36
C ASP A 130 -1.39 14.37 7.86
N ASP A 131 -0.13 14.40 8.26
CA ASP A 131 0.33 14.33 9.64
C ASP A 131 1.08 15.61 10.07
N THR A 132 1.02 16.64 9.26
CA THR A 132 1.73 17.91 9.47
C THR A 132 0.76 19.03 9.81
N PRO A 133 0.91 19.70 10.98
CA PRO A 133 0.03 20.83 11.33
C PRO A 133 0.31 22.07 10.47
N PRO A 134 -0.68 22.98 10.36
CA PRO A 134 -0.49 24.27 9.71
C PRO A 134 0.63 25.09 10.32
N THR A 135 1.24 25.95 9.53
CA THR A 135 2.35 26.81 9.97
C THR A 135 1.98 28.29 9.87
N PHE A 136 2.48 29.11 10.82
CA PHE A 136 2.40 30.56 10.78
C PHE A 136 3.54 31.09 9.90
N SER A 137 3.26 31.43 8.64
CA SER A 137 4.25 31.83 7.65
C SER A 137 4.64 33.30 7.74
N ALA A 138 3.73 34.15 8.20
CA ALA A 138 3.98 35.57 8.44
C ALA A 138 3.06 36.14 9.53
N SER A 139 3.48 37.21 10.19
CA SER A 139 2.65 37.99 11.10
C SER A 139 3.11 39.44 11.17
N TYR A 140 2.19 40.35 11.32
CA TYR A 140 2.47 41.75 11.58
C TYR A 140 1.37 42.38 12.44
N VAL A 141 1.69 43.48 13.14
CA VAL A 141 0.74 44.27 13.94
C VAL A 141 0.71 45.68 13.36
N GLU A 142 -0.47 46.14 13.03
CA GLU A 142 -0.75 47.51 12.54
C GLU A 142 -2.01 48.02 13.21
N ASP A 143 -1.97 49.26 13.71
CA ASP A 143 -3.07 49.93 14.38
C ASP A 143 -3.81 49.10 15.45
N GLY A 144 -3.08 48.31 16.20
CA GLY A 144 -3.62 47.42 17.24
C GLY A 144 -4.33 46.18 16.71
N VAL A 145 -4.14 45.85 15.44
CA VAL A 145 -4.64 44.63 14.80
C VAL A 145 -3.45 43.73 14.47
N LEU A 146 -3.48 42.50 14.97
CA LEU A 146 -2.57 41.45 14.58
C LEU A 146 -3.11 40.72 13.35
N THR A 147 -2.37 40.70 12.29
CA THR A 147 -2.67 39.86 11.10
C THR A 147 -1.65 38.73 10.99
N VAL A 148 -2.13 37.51 10.87
CA VAL A 148 -1.30 36.30 10.68
C VAL A 148 -1.62 35.64 9.35
N THR A 149 -0.61 35.11 8.69
CA THR A 149 -0.76 34.30 7.48
C THR A 149 -0.47 32.85 7.84
N LEU A 150 -1.36 31.96 7.45
CA LEU A 150 -1.23 30.51 7.69
C LEU A 150 -0.96 29.81 6.36
N THR A 151 -0.16 28.74 6.42
CA THR A 151 0.08 27.84 5.29
C THR A 151 -0.02 26.40 5.74
N ASP A 152 -0.53 25.57 4.87
CA ASP A 152 -0.57 24.13 5.02
C ASP A 152 -0.15 23.46 3.74
N SER A 153 0.48 22.27 3.83
CA SER A 153 1.11 21.60 2.70
C SER A 153 0.22 20.56 1.99
N GLN A 154 -0.81 20.04 2.66
CA GLN A 154 -1.62 18.94 2.14
C GLN A 154 -3.12 19.14 2.31
N ALA A 155 -3.64 19.02 3.54
CA ALA A 155 -5.07 19.04 3.79
C ALA A 155 -5.69 20.45 3.68
N GLY A 156 -4.88 21.51 3.84
CA GLY A 156 -5.33 22.89 3.83
C GLY A 156 -5.91 23.36 5.16
N ILE A 157 -6.07 24.68 5.31
CA ILE A 157 -6.52 25.31 6.55
C ILE A 157 -8.02 25.06 6.79
N ASN A 158 -8.38 24.63 7.99
CA ASN A 158 -9.75 24.63 8.49
C ASN A 158 -10.09 26.03 9.05
N TYR A 159 -10.66 26.87 8.22
CA TYR A 159 -10.96 28.29 8.58
C TYR A 159 -11.88 28.44 9.78
N ASP A 160 -12.75 27.46 10.03
CA ASP A 160 -13.70 27.49 11.14
C ASP A 160 -13.07 27.12 12.48
N SER A 161 -11.87 26.54 12.45
CA SER A 161 -11.10 26.17 13.65
C SER A 161 -10.31 27.33 14.24
N VAL A 162 -10.08 28.43 13.47
CA VAL A 162 -9.17 29.50 13.83
C VAL A 162 -9.74 30.36 14.92
N TYR A 163 -9.04 30.48 16.03
CA TYR A 163 -9.39 31.38 17.14
C TYR A 163 -8.13 31.81 17.91
N ALA A 164 -8.25 32.83 18.71
CA ALA A 164 -7.21 33.25 19.65
C ALA A 164 -7.70 33.16 21.10
N LEU A 165 -6.77 33.02 22.02
CA LEU A 165 -7.00 33.29 23.45
C LEU A 165 -6.24 34.55 23.82
N ASN A 166 -6.95 35.48 24.50
CA ASN A 166 -6.36 36.69 25.07
C ASN A 166 -5.63 36.37 26.41
N SER A 167 -5.07 37.40 27.05
CA SER A 167 -4.37 37.27 28.33
C SER A 167 -5.21 36.76 29.48
N THR A 168 -6.53 36.89 29.42
CA THR A 168 -7.49 36.39 30.42
C THR A 168 -7.94 34.95 30.12
N GLY A 169 -7.53 34.38 28.97
CA GLY A 169 -7.97 33.06 28.52
C GLY A 169 -9.30 33.04 27.80
N GLU A 170 -9.85 34.24 27.47
CA GLU A 170 -11.09 34.34 26.73
C GLU A 170 -10.87 34.09 25.24
N ARG A 171 -11.79 33.32 24.60
CA ARG A 171 -11.74 33.01 23.19
C ARG A 171 -12.17 34.21 22.34
N VAL A 172 -11.29 34.61 21.43
CA VAL A 172 -11.46 35.68 20.47
C VAL A 172 -11.50 35.12 19.07
N LEU A 173 -12.53 35.47 18.30
CA LEU A 173 -12.63 35.07 16.89
C LEU A 173 -11.93 36.11 16.00
N PRO A 174 -11.50 35.74 14.78
CA PRO A 174 -10.94 36.69 13.84
C PRO A 174 -11.92 37.81 13.51
N LEU A 175 -11.42 39.05 13.47
CA LEU A 175 -12.18 40.23 12.96
C LEU A 175 -12.41 40.10 11.44
N VAL A 176 -11.38 39.66 10.74
CA VAL A 176 -11.38 39.47 9.30
C VAL A 176 -10.68 38.13 8.97
N THR A 177 -11.31 37.38 8.07
CA THR A 177 -10.74 36.17 7.47
C THR A 177 -10.67 36.36 5.96
N ASN A 178 -9.47 36.37 5.39
CA ASN A 178 -9.27 36.41 3.95
C ASN A 178 -8.81 35.01 3.49
N ARG A 179 -9.72 34.30 2.84
CA ARG A 179 -9.47 32.91 2.38
C ARG A 179 -8.51 32.83 1.18
N ASP A 180 -8.46 33.88 0.35
CA ASP A 180 -7.59 33.91 -0.82
C ASP A 180 -6.11 34.04 -0.45
N LEU A 181 -5.85 34.76 0.66
CA LEU A 181 -4.50 34.99 1.18
C LEU A 181 -4.17 34.13 2.42
N ASN A 182 -5.11 33.34 2.92
CA ASN A 182 -5.01 32.59 4.17
C ASN A 182 -4.63 33.48 5.36
N THR A 183 -5.19 34.72 5.43
CA THR A 183 -4.88 35.67 6.49
C THR A 183 -6.05 35.82 7.45
N PHE A 184 -5.68 36.00 8.73
CA PHE A 184 -6.62 36.16 9.84
C PHE A 184 -6.17 37.35 10.68
N SER A 185 -7.12 38.31 10.92
CA SER A 185 -6.82 39.48 11.70
C SER A 185 -7.57 39.44 13.03
N PHE A 186 -6.89 39.84 14.10
CA PHE A 186 -7.42 39.85 15.47
C PHE A 186 -7.11 41.19 16.14
N THR A 187 -8.00 41.65 17.03
CA THR A 187 -7.65 42.75 17.93
C THR A 187 -6.52 42.33 18.84
N MET A 188 -5.42 43.06 18.81
CA MET A 188 -4.24 42.73 19.63
C MET A 188 -4.49 43.06 21.10
N ASP A 189 -4.24 42.07 21.99
CA ASP A 189 -4.22 42.28 23.42
C ASP A 189 -2.84 42.84 23.85
N SER A 190 -2.83 43.77 24.79
CA SER A 190 -1.60 44.39 25.33
C SER A 190 -0.62 43.36 25.91
N ALA A 191 -1.11 42.26 26.43
CA ALA A 191 -0.29 41.16 26.96
C ALA A 191 -0.02 40.02 25.92
N GLY A 192 -0.59 40.16 24.71
CA GLY A 192 -0.42 39.21 23.62
C GLY A 192 -1.62 38.31 23.37
N LEU A 193 -1.53 37.58 22.30
CA LEU A 193 -2.53 36.57 21.86
C LEU A 193 -1.87 35.22 21.61
N ARG A 194 -2.59 34.14 21.92
CA ARG A 194 -2.25 32.80 21.51
C ARG A 194 -3.29 32.33 20.51
N ILE A 195 -2.84 32.10 19.26
CA ILE A 195 -3.71 31.69 18.16
C ILE A 195 -3.62 30.17 18.01
N PHE A 196 -4.77 29.54 17.76
CA PHE A 196 -4.94 28.12 17.48
C PHE A 196 -5.56 27.95 16.12
N VAL A 197 -5.12 26.93 15.41
CA VAL A 197 -5.62 26.57 14.09
C VAL A 197 -5.50 25.06 13.91
N GLN A 198 -6.45 24.47 13.18
CA GLN A 198 -6.35 23.10 12.68
C GLN A 198 -6.37 23.13 11.15
N ASP A 199 -5.76 22.12 10.54
CA ASP A 199 -5.99 21.80 9.12
C ASP A 199 -7.29 21.00 8.93
N MET A 200 -7.58 20.62 7.67
CA MET A 200 -8.75 19.79 7.35
C MET A 200 -8.57 18.32 7.78
N ALA A 201 -7.33 17.88 8.05
CA ALA A 201 -7.01 16.56 8.60
C ALA A 201 -7.12 16.53 10.14
N GLY A 202 -7.21 17.69 10.80
CA GLY A 202 -7.35 17.82 12.26
C GLY A 202 -6.04 18.01 13.01
N ASN A 203 -4.89 18.18 12.31
CA ASN A 203 -3.64 18.50 12.96
C ASN A 203 -3.66 19.94 13.47
N GLU A 204 -3.26 20.15 14.74
CA GLU A 204 -3.36 21.43 15.41
C GLU A 204 -2.02 22.14 15.51
N ALA A 205 -2.00 23.44 15.22
CA ALA A 205 -0.90 24.36 15.49
C ALA A 205 -1.34 25.48 16.43
N GLN A 206 -0.39 26.00 17.22
CA GLN A 206 -0.56 27.17 18.03
C GLN A 206 0.62 28.13 17.88
N GLY A 207 0.35 29.42 17.90
CA GLY A 207 1.36 30.49 17.90
C GLY A 207 1.08 31.55 18.96
N SER A 208 2.13 32.05 19.63
CA SER A 208 2.01 33.14 20.60
C SER A 208 2.59 34.43 20.02
N PHE A 209 1.81 35.52 20.07
CA PHE A 209 2.16 36.80 19.48
C PHE A 209 2.07 37.90 20.57
N THR A 210 3.10 38.70 20.68
CA THR A 210 3.14 39.85 21.62
C THR A 210 3.40 41.12 20.84
N SER A 211 2.77 42.25 21.28
CA SER A 211 3.11 43.52 20.70
C SER A 211 4.49 43.98 21.24
N HIS A 212 5.46 44.06 20.36
CA HIS A 212 6.71 44.71 20.72
C HIS A 212 6.49 46.22 20.57
N LYS A 213 6.48 46.96 21.68
CA LYS A 213 6.70 48.41 21.62
C LYS A 213 8.18 48.63 21.30
N GLU A 214 8.50 49.04 20.09
CA GLU A 214 9.80 49.69 19.86
C GLU A 214 9.80 50.95 20.77
N ASN A 215 10.64 50.90 21.83
CA ASN A 215 10.99 52.08 22.59
C ASN A 215 11.88 52.94 21.69
N GLY A 216 11.28 53.96 21.04
CA GLY A 216 11.99 55.05 20.38
C GLY A 216 12.65 55.95 21.40
#